data_c308d94b40f02b7ad50feaa8c5cdec85
#
_entry.id   c308d94b40f02b7ad50feaa8c5cdec85
#
_cell.length_a   1.000
_cell.length_b   1.000
_cell.length_c   1.000
_cell.angle_alpha   90.00
_cell.angle_beta   90.00
_cell.angle_gamma   90.00
#
_symmetry.space_group_name_H-M   'P 1'
#
loop_
_entity.id
_entity.type
_entity.pdbx_description
1 polymer ?
#
loop_
_entity_poly.entity_id
_entity_poly.type
_entity_poly.pdbx_seq_one_letter_code
_entity_poly.pdbx_strand_id
1 'polypeptide(L)'
;MSHAAPSTATLCMAMNEQQTIRAIFAGGHTVAVVGLSPKAWRESFGVSRAMQAAGWRIIPVNPVVAERGETILGEKAYATLADAALHESIDLVNVFRN
;
A
#
# COMPACT_ATOMS: atom_id res chain seq x y z
N MET A 1 1.98 22.71 17.11
CA MET A 1 1.61 21.67 17.57
C MET A 1 1.80 20.47 16.78
N SER A 2 2.45 19.83 16.99
CA SER A 2 2.54 18.69 16.34
C SER A 2 2.07 17.63 17.17
N HIS A 3 1.36 16.86 16.65
CA HIS A 3 1.00 15.69 17.33
C HIS A 3 1.67 14.57 16.65
N ALA A 4 1.92 13.58 17.35
CA ALA A 4 2.56 12.41 16.81
C ALA A 4 1.74 11.88 15.68
N ALA A 5 2.41 11.46 14.66
CA ALA A 5 1.73 10.77 13.60
C ALA A 5 1.11 9.50 14.14
N PRO A 6 -0.04 9.09 13.64
CA PRO A 6 -0.63 7.83 14.05
C PRO A 6 0.32 6.69 13.74
N SER A 7 0.34 5.71 14.59
CA SER A 7 1.12 4.52 14.31
C SER A 7 0.51 3.75 13.16
N THR A 8 1.29 2.90 12.54
CA THR A 8 0.79 2.04 11.47
C THR A 8 -0.40 1.22 11.95
N ALA A 9 -0.38 0.81 13.21
CA ALA A 9 -1.47 0.01 13.76
C ALA A 9 -2.79 0.78 13.75
N THR A 10 -2.75 2.08 14.03
CA THR A 10 -3.97 2.89 13.99
C THR A 10 -4.47 3.11 12.59
N LEU A 11 -3.61 3.03 11.60
CA LEU A 11 -3.99 3.22 10.22
C LEU A 11 -4.29 1.92 9.50
N CYS A 12 -4.18 0.79 10.18
CA CYS A 12 -4.38 -0.51 9.57
C CYS A 12 -5.86 -0.80 9.45
N MET A 13 -6.46 -0.35 8.38
CA MET A 13 -7.88 -0.53 8.13
C MET A 13 -8.13 -0.58 6.63
N ALA A 14 -9.24 -1.17 6.25
CA ALA A 14 -9.66 -1.15 4.87
C ALA A 14 -10.10 0.27 4.52
N MET A 15 -9.67 0.74 3.37
CA MET A 15 -10.03 2.07 2.89
C MET A 15 -11.10 1.95 1.83
N ASN A 16 -12.10 2.79 1.89
CA ASN A 16 -13.05 2.90 0.80
C ASN A 16 -12.48 3.85 -0.27
N GLU A 17 -13.17 3.96 -1.37
CA GLU A 17 -12.71 4.75 -2.50
C GLU A 17 -12.47 6.20 -2.11
N GLN A 18 -13.35 6.77 -1.31
CA GLN A 18 -13.25 8.15 -0.92
C GLN A 18 -12.04 8.41 -0.03
N GLN A 19 -11.77 7.50 0.90
CA GLN A 19 -10.60 7.60 1.74
C GLN A 19 -9.31 7.48 0.92
N THR A 20 -9.31 6.61 -0.08
CA THR A 20 -8.17 6.46 -0.97
C THR A 20 -7.90 7.74 -1.74
N ILE A 21 -8.96 8.39 -2.24
CA ILE A 21 -8.82 9.65 -2.96
C ILE A 21 -8.21 10.73 -2.07
N ARG A 22 -8.65 10.81 -0.83
CA ARG A 22 -8.07 11.77 0.12
C ARG A 22 -6.60 11.49 0.35
N ALA A 23 -6.22 10.23 0.48
CA ALA A 23 -4.84 9.85 0.70
C ALA A 23 -3.98 10.26 -0.49
N ILE A 24 -4.49 10.09 -1.72
CA ILE A 24 -3.78 10.49 -2.92
C ILE A 24 -3.51 11.99 -2.91
N PHE A 25 -4.49 12.79 -2.55
CA PHE A 25 -4.33 14.24 -2.52
C PHE A 25 -3.46 14.72 -1.36
N ALA A 26 -3.42 13.94 -0.28
CA ALA A 26 -2.53 14.26 0.83
C ALA A 26 -1.07 14.00 0.47
N GLY A 27 -0.83 13.07 -0.41
CA GLY A 27 0.47 12.81 -1.02
C GLY A 27 1.53 12.27 -0.09
N GLY A 28 2.60 11.90 -0.66
CA GLY A 28 3.92 11.97 -0.11
C GLY A 28 4.41 10.97 0.90
N HIS A 29 3.84 9.79 1.08
CA HIS A 29 4.35 8.85 2.09
C HIS A 29 4.38 7.43 1.54
N THR A 30 4.55 6.48 2.42
CA THR A 30 4.64 5.07 2.08
C THR A 30 3.36 4.36 2.49
N VAL A 31 2.76 3.64 1.55
CA VAL A 31 1.55 2.88 1.80
C VAL A 31 1.80 1.40 1.51
N ALA A 32 1.44 0.55 2.46
CA ALA A 32 1.44 -0.89 2.24
C ALA A 32 0.07 -1.27 1.70
N VAL A 33 0.06 -1.96 0.58
CA VAL A 33 -1.20 -2.34 -0.08
C VAL A 33 -1.35 -3.85 0.04
N VAL A 34 -2.21 -4.26 0.97
CA VAL A 34 -2.48 -5.67 1.24
C VAL A 34 -3.47 -6.16 0.19
N GLY A 35 -3.12 -7.21 -0.52
CA GLY A 35 -3.95 -7.74 -1.59
C GLY A 35 -3.75 -7.04 -2.91
N LEU A 36 -2.65 -6.33 -3.09
CA LEU A 36 -2.34 -5.69 -4.35
C LEU A 36 -2.13 -6.75 -5.43
N SER A 37 -2.91 -6.65 -6.49
CA SER A 37 -2.83 -7.57 -7.62
C SER A 37 -1.83 -7.05 -8.66
N PRO A 38 -1.06 -7.93 -9.29
CA PRO A 38 -0.21 -7.53 -10.41
C PRO A 38 -0.98 -7.30 -11.69
N LYS A 39 -2.27 -7.62 -11.72
CA LYS A 39 -3.08 -7.52 -12.93
C LYS A 39 -3.62 -6.11 -13.08
N ALA A 40 -3.33 -5.48 -14.21
CA ALA A 40 -3.61 -4.07 -14.43
C ALA A 40 -5.11 -3.72 -14.38
N TRP A 41 -5.98 -4.68 -14.65
CA TRP A 41 -7.43 -4.42 -14.64
C TRP A 41 -8.05 -4.54 -13.26
N ARG A 42 -7.29 -4.97 -12.26
CA ARG A 42 -7.84 -5.06 -10.91
C ARG A 42 -7.85 -3.69 -10.25
N GLU A 43 -8.85 -3.48 -9.42
CA GLU A 43 -9.00 -2.21 -8.73
C GLU A 43 -7.80 -1.86 -7.88
N SER A 44 -7.25 -2.84 -7.17
CA SER A 44 -6.09 -2.59 -6.31
C SER A 44 -4.89 -2.08 -7.09
N PHE A 45 -4.71 -2.55 -8.32
CA PHE A 45 -3.61 -2.09 -9.16
C PHE A 45 -3.84 -0.64 -9.59
N GLY A 46 -5.05 -0.33 -10.07
CA GLY A 46 -5.35 1.02 -10.55
C GLY A 46 -5.25 2.07 -9.46
N VAL A 47 -5.78 1.76 -8.28
CA VAL A 47 -5.70 2.67 -7.14
C VAL A 47 -4.25 2.87 -6.71
N SER A 48 -3.49 1.79 -6.63
CA SER A 48 -2.09 1.88 -6.20
C SER A 48 -1.25 2.66 -7.21
N ARG A 49 -1.50 2.45 -8.50
CA ARG A 49 -0.79 3.19 -9.54
C ARG A 49 -1.09 4.68 -9.44
N ALA A 50 -2.34 5.03 -9.16
CA ALA A 50 -2.72 6.44 -9.00
C ALA A 50 -2.03 7.06 -7.79
N MET A 51 -1.94 6.33 -6.68
CA MET A 51 -1.23 6.81 -5.51
C MET A 51 0.26 6.98 -5.80
N GLN A 52 0.84 6.04 -6.52
CA GLN A 52 2.24 6.13 -6.90
C GLN A 52 2.49 7.38 -7.75
N ALA A 53 1.61 7.65 -8.70
CA ALA A 53 1.72 8.84 -9.53
C ALA A 53 1.60 10.13 -8.73
N ALA A 54 0.90 10.08 -7.59
CA ALA A 54 0.74 11.22 -6.70
C ALA A 54 1.90 11.35 -5.69
N GLY A 55 2.90 10.49 -5.78
CA GLY A 55 4.09 10.59 -4.93
C GLY A 55 4.16 9.59 -3.79
N TRP A 56 3.19 8.69 -3.67
CA TRP A 56 3.24 7.66 -2.65
C TRP A 56 4.19 6.54 -3.07
N ARG A 57 4.95 6.05 -2.12
CA ARG A 57 5.71 4.83 -2.34
C ARG A 57 4.81 3.65 -2.03
N ILE A 58 4.69 2.73 -2.97
CA ILE A 58 3.81 1.57 -2.84
C ILE A 58 4.62 0.38 -2.35
N ILE A 59 4.16 -0.23 -1.28
CA ILE A 59 4.75 -1.47 -0.78
C ILE A 59 3.73 -2.58 -0.99
N PRO A 60 3.92 -3.42 -2.02
CA PRO A 60 2.96 -4.49 -2.30
C PRO A 60 3.03 -5.58 -1.23
N VAL A 61 1.87 -6.03 -0.78
CA VAL A 61 1.79 -7.20 0.10
C VAL A 61 0.95 -8.25 -0.61
N ASN A 62 1.60 -9.25 -1.16
CA ASN A 62 0.97 -10.30 -1.93
C ASN A 62 1.85 -11.54 -1.84
N PRO A 63 1.41 -12.58 -1.12
CA PRO A 63 2.27 -13.74 -0.88
C PRO A 63 2.66 -14.51 -2.15
N VAL A 64 1.78 -14.55 -3.14
CA VAL A 64 2.07 -15.27 -4.39
C VAL A 64 3.18 -14.56 -5.17
N VAL A 65 3.06 -13.24 -5.30
CA VAL A 65 4.06 -12.46 -6.03
C VAL A 65 5.39 -12.47 -5.28
N ALA A 66 5.33 -12.37 -3.95
CA ALA A 66 6.53 -12.40 -3.12
C ALA A 66 7.26 -13.73 -3.27
N GLU A 67 6.53 -14.83 -3.29
CA GLU A 67 7.11 -16.15 -3.45
C GLU A 67 7.83 -16.30 -4.79
N ARG A 68 7.30 -15.67 -5.81
CA ARG A 68 7.91 -15.72 -7.15
C ARG A 68 9.07 -14.75 -7.30
N GLY A 69 9.32 -13.91 -6.32
CA GLY A 69 10.38 -12.90 -6.39
C GLY A 69 10.09 -11.81 -7.39
N GLU A 70 8.81 -11.58 -7.70
CA GLU A 70 8.40 -10.59 -8.69
C GLU A 70 8.07 -9.26 -8.03
N THR A 71 7.93 -8.23 -8.87
CA THR A 71 7.58 -6.90 -8.40
C THR A 71 6.19 -6.50 -8.89
N ILE A 72 5.61 -5.52 -8.23
CA ILE A 72 4.38 -4.87 -8.70
C ILE A 72 4.66 -3.37 -8.68
N LEU A 73 4.39 -2.70 -9.78
CA LEU A 73 4.65 -1.27 -9.92
C LEU A 73 6.12 -0.92 -9.63
N GLY A 74 7.00 -1.86 -9.95
CA GLY A 74 8.44 -1.66 -9.76
C GLY A 74 8.93 -1.89 -8.35
N GLU A 75 8.06 -2.32 -7.43
CA GLU A 75 8.44 -2.51 -6.04
C GLU A 75 8.40 -3.98 -5.65
N LYS A 76 9.32 -4.35 -4.78
CA LYS A 76 9.38 -5.70 -4.24
C LYS A 76 8.12 -6.01 -3.46
N ALA A 77 7.55 -7.19 -3.68
CA ALA A 77 6.38 -7.63 -2.92
C ALA A 77 6.82 -8.37 -1.67
N TYR A 78 6.05 -8.18 -0.61
CA TYR A 78 6.24 -8.90 0.66
C TYR A 78 5.12 -9.88 0.86
N ALA A 79 5.41 -10.97 1.55
CA ALA A 79 4.41 -12.01 1.77
C ALA A 79 3.34 -11.58 2.77
N THR A 80 3.74 -10.83 3.79
CA THR A 80 2.83 -10.38 4.84
C THR A 80 3.08 -8.92 5.18
N LEU A 81 2.09 -8.30 5.79
CA LEU A 81 2.24 -6.93 6.28
C LEU A 81 3.32 -6.85 7.35
N ALA A 82 3.40 -7.85 8.22
CA ALA A 82 4.42 -7.87 9.27
C ALA A 82 5.82 -7.90 8.65
N ASP A 83 6.00 -8.69 7.59
CA ASP A 83 7.27 -8.78 6.91
C ASP A 83 7.64 -7.44 6.27
N ALA A 84 6.69 -6.81 5.62
CA ALA A 84 6.90 -5.49 5.03
C ALA A 84 7.29 -4.47 6.10
N ALA A 85 6.64 -4.50 7.25
CA ALA A 85 6.90 -3.56 8.33
C ALA A 85 8.28 -3.72 8.95
N LEU A 86 8.86 -4.90 8.83
CA LEU A 86 10.24 -5.11 9.32
C LEU A 86 11.27 -4.40 8.45
N HIS A 87 10.95 -4.15 7.19
CA HIS A 87 11.90 -3.62 6.22
C HIS A 87 11.58 -2.22 5.77
N GLU A 88 10.32 -1.78 5.94
CA GLU A 88 9.86 -0.51 5.40
C GLU A 88 9.15 0.29 6.49
N SER A 89 9.31 1.60 6.42
CA SER A 89 8.57 2.50 7.29
C SER A 89 7.23 2.78 6.61
N ILE A 90 6.15 2.30 7.20
CA ILE A 90 4.82 2.34 6.57
C ILE A 90 3.96 3.38 7.28
N ASP A 91 3.40 4.30 6.49
CA ASP A 91 2.56 5.37 7.01
C ASP A 91 1.08 5.03 6.93
N LEU A 92 0.69 4.21 5.97
CA LEU A 92 -0.71 3.91 5.73
C LEU A 92 -0.83 2.48 5.22
N VAL A 93 -1.90 1.82 5.58
CA VAL A 93 -2.19 0.47 5.07
C VAL A 93 -3.52 0.52 4.33
N ASN A 94 -3.50 0.07 3.08
CA ASN A 94 -4.70 -0.04 2.27
C ASN A 94 -4.95 -1.52 2.02
N VAL A 95 -6.16 -1.99 2.33
CA VAL A 95 -6.48 -3.41 2.26
C VAL A 95 -7.54 -3.65 1.19
N PHE A 96 -7.21 -4.51 0.25
CA PHE A 96 -8.14 -4.95 -0.77
C PHE A 96 -8.52 -6.41 -0.54
N ARG A 97 -9.77 -6.71 -0.72
CA ARG A 97 -10.27 -8.07 -0.65
C ARG A 97 -10.57 -8.59 -2.04
N ASN A 98 -10.30 -9.85 -2.22
CA ASN A 98 -10.69 -10.53 -3.46
C ASN A 98 -12.08 -11.13 -3.34
#